data_d8de30c75a2662b2e3dd35bfdcfb2073
#
_entry.id   d8de30c75a2662b2e3dd35bfdcfb2073
#
_cell.length_a   1.000
_cell.length_b   1.000
_cell.length_c   1.000
_cell.angle_alpha   90.00
_cell.angle_beta   90.00
_cell.angle_gamma   90.00
#
_symmetry.space_group_name_H-M   'P 1'
#
loop_
_entity.id
_entity.type
_entity.pdbx_description
1 polymer ?
#
loop_
_entity_poly.entity_id
_entity_poly.type
_entity_poly.pdbx_seq_one_letter_code
_entity_poly.pdbx_strand_id
1 'polypeptide(L)'
;GAKVSFDARPNFDPTFAHANYQLLLQSVMAAGMGDEERAKIQKMVEELDESQMTSDAAVLGDKTALFEAASARGAVLSHANWLKANYQREKLKIAWKEFFEEWDILLCPQMAVTAFEHDQRKFSERTLMVNNQEQPYFQQIFWSGIIVNSYLPSTVFPTGPSSDGLPIGVQAVSGAFQDYKTIEFSRLIAEEIGGYIAPPNYV
;
A
#
# COMPACT_ATOMS: atom_id res chain seq x y z
N GLY A 1 -5.78 20.28 23.42
CA GLY A 1 -5.81 20.00 21.98
C GLY A 1 -4.59 19.19 21.52
N ALA A 2 -4.63 18.62 20.32
CA ALA A 2 -3.55 17.84 19.75
C ALA A 2 -2.49 18.75 19.08
N LYS A 3 -1.21 18.36 19.14
CA LYS A 3 -0.15 18.93 18.28
C LYS A 3 -0.30 18.32 16.89
N VAL A 4 -0.46 19.13 15.86
CA VAL A 4 -0.66 18.67 14.47
C VAL A 4 0.46 19.21 13.58
N SER A 5 0.99 18.37 12.68
CA SER A 5 1.89 18.75 11.59
C SER A 5 1.37 18.19 10.28
N PHE A 6 1.40 19.01 9.23
CA PHE A 6 1.07 18.58 7.86
C PHE A 6 2.32 18.14 7.08
N ASP A 7 3.51 18.39 7.61
CA ASP A 7 4.79 18.17 6.93
C ASP A 7 5.62 17.03 7.56
N ALA A 8 5.22 16.53 8.73
CA ALA A 8 5.91 15.42 9.37
C ALA A 8 5.86 14.16 8.50
N ARG A 9 7.02 13.57 8.27
CA ARG A 9 7.18 12.36 7.44
C ARG A 9 8.24 11.45 8.08
N PRO A 10 8.08 10.12 8.00
CA PRO A 10 9.16 9.20 8.35
C PRO A 10 10.33 9.37 7.37
N ASN A 11 11.54 9.12 7.84
CA ASN A 11 12.77 9.36 7.08
C ASN A 11 13.09 8.19 6.13
N PHE A 12 12.30 8.03 5.07
CA PHE A 12 12.59 7.11 3.96
C PHE A 12 11.92 7.59 2.68
N ASP A 13 12.37 7.07 1.55
CA ASP A 13 11.71 7.25 0.26
C ASP A 13 10.45 6.37 0.18
N PRO A 14 9.24 6.96 0.07
CA PRO A 14 8.00 6.20 -0.02
C PRO A 14 7.88 5.36 -1.30
N THR A 15 8.52 5.76 -2.39
CA THR A 15 8.58 4.99 -3.65
C THR A 15 9.34 3.70 -3.44
N PHE A 16 10.52 3.80 -2.81
CA PHE A 16 11.32 2.63 -2.44
C PHE A 16 10.56 1.71 -1.48
N ALA A 17 9.90 2.26 -0.46
CA ALA A 17 9.11 1.48 0.49
C ALA A 17 7.98 0.70 -0.20
N HIS A 18 7.30 1.31 -1.16
CA HIS A 18 6.25 0.66 -1.94
C HIS A 18 6.80 -0.42 -2.87
N ALA A 19 7.91 -0.18 -3.56
CA ALA A 19 8.57 -1.18 -4.39
C ALA A 19 9.02 -2.40 -3.56
N ASN A 20 9.58 -2.18 -2.39
CA ASN A 20 9.95 -3.24 -1.45
C ASN A 20 8.72 -4.05 -1.00
N TYR A 21 7.61 -3.38 -0.69
CA TYR A 21 6.34 -4.03 -0.37
C TYR A 21 5.86 -4.91 -1.51
N GLN A 22 5.80 -4.38 -2.74
CA GLN A 22 5.34 -5.14 -3.91
C GLN A 22 6.19 -6.39 -4.15
N LEU A 23 7.51 -6.27 -4.07
CA LEU A 23 8.43 -7.39 -4.25
C LEU A 23 8.18 -8.51 -3.22
N LEU A 24 8.05 -8.16 -1.96
CA LEU A 24 7.78 -9.10 -0.88
C LEU A 24 6.38 -9.69 -0.98
N LEU A 25 5.36 -8.90 -1.32
CA LEU A 25 3.99 -9.36 -1.54
C LEU A 25 3.92 -10.40 -2.66
N GLN A 26 4.52 -10.13 -3.81
CA GLN A 26 4.50 -11.06 -4.95
C GLN A 26 5.23 -12.38 -4.64
N SER A 27 6.30 -12.32 -3.84
CA SER A 27 6.98 -13.55 -3.40
C SER A 27 6.10 -14.42 -2.51
N VAL A 28 5.28 -13.83 -1.65
CA VAL A 28 4.32 -14.54 -0.80
C VAL A 28 3.15 -15.07 -1.62
N MET A 29 2.60 -14.27 -2.53
CA MET A 29 1.50 -14.68 -3.41
C MET A 29 1.86 -15.88 -4.28
N ALA A 30 3.12 -15.97 -4.69
CA ALA A 30 3.64 -17.09 -5.49
C ALA A 30 4.07 -18.31 -4.66
N ALA A 31 3.91 -18.32 -3.34
CA ALA A 31 4.38 -19.43 -2.50
C ALA A 31 3.75 -20.80 -2.85
N GLY A 32 2.49 -20.79 -3.32
CA GLY A 32 1.76 -21.99 -3.76
C GLY A 32 1.88 -22.29 -5.27
N MET A 33 2.71 -21.56 -6.01
CA MET A 33 2.86 -21.73 -7.46
C MET A 33 3.53 -23.07 -7.80
N GLY A 34 2.96 -23.78 -8.79
CA GLY A 34 3.52 -25.04 -9.29
C GLY A 34 4.85 -24.86 -10.03
N ASP A 35 5.64 -25.94 -10.11
CA ASP A 35 6.98 -25.90 -10.70
C ASP A 35 6.98 -25.53 -12.19
N GLU A 36 5.99 -25.99 -12.95
CA GLU A 36 5.88 -25.69 -14.39
C GLU A 36 5.59 -24.19 -14.62
N GLU A 37 4.69 -23.61 -13.85
CA GLU A 37 4.36 -22.18 -13.90
C GLU A 37 5.56 -21.34 -13.48
N ARG A 38 6.22 -21.71 -12.38
CA ARG A 38 7.44 -21.06 -11.91
C ARG A 38 8.53 -21.06 -12.97
N ALA A 39 8.76 -22.19 -13.65
CA ALA A 39 9.75 -22.29 -14.71
C ALA A 39 9.45 -21.38 -15.89
N LYS A 40 8.17 -21.23 -16.28
CA LYS A 40 7.75 -20.29 -17.33
C LYS A 40 8.03 -18.84 -16.94
N ILE A 41 7.68 -18.46 -15.71
CA ILE A 41 7.92 -17.10 -15.20
C ILE A 41 9.40 -16.83 -15.06
N GLN A 42 10.19 -17.81 -14.57
CA GLN A 42 11.64 -17.68 -14.48
C GLN A 42 12.27 -17.38 -15.84
N LYS A 43 11.88 -18.13 -16.89
CA LYS A 43 12.33 -17.87 -18.25
C LYS A 43 11.94 -16.48 -18.75
N MET A 44 10.70 -16.05 -18.50
CA MET A 44 10.25 -14.71 -18.85
C MET A 44 11.10 -13.63 -18.15
N VAL A 45 11.44 -13.80 -16.88
CA VAL A 45 12.28 -12.84 -16.15
C VAL A 45 13.68 -12.78 -16.68
N GLU A 46 14.27 -13.91 -17.12
CA GLU A 46 15.58 -13.97 -17.76
C GLU A 46 15.64 -13.25 -19.12
N GLU A 47 14.50 -13.16 -19.80
CA GLU A 47 14.37 -12.47 -21.09
C GLU A 47 14.05 -10.96 -20.93
N LEU A 48 13.80 -10.46 -19.69
CA LEU A 48 13.53 -9.04 -19.46
C LEU A 48 14.78 -8.18 -19.64
N ASP A 49 14.62 -7.07 -20.36
CA ASP A 49 15.63 -6.03 -20.51
C ASP A 49 15.96 -5.35 -19.16
N GLU A 50 17.21 -4.89 -18.99
CA GLU A 50 17.66 -4.15 -17.79
C GLU A 50 16.81 -2.90 -17.53
N SER A 51 16.31 -2.19 -18.56
CA SER A 51 15.41 -1.05 -18.42
C SER A 51 14.07 -1.42 -17.79
N GLN A 52 13.61 -2.66 -17.92
CA GLN A 52 12.42 -3.22 -17.29
C GLN A 52 12.72 -3.77 -15.88
N MET A 53 13.98 -3.77 -15.52
CA MET A 53 14.48 -4.34 -14.24
C MET A 53 14.54 -3.29 -13.11
N THR A 54 14.38 -2.00 -13.37
CA THR A 54 14.39 -0.97 -12.35
C THR A 54 13.06 -0.92 -11.62
N SER A 55 13.08 -1.19 -10.31
CA SER A 55 11.90 -1.19 -9.45
C SER A 55 11.14 0.14 -9.44
N ASP A 56 11.84 1.25 -9.59
CA ASP A 56 11.28 2.59 -9.51
C ASP A 56 10.35 2.91 -10.68
N ALA A 57 10.72 2.48 -11.87
CA ALA A 57 9.88 2.60 -13.07
C ALA A 57 8.60 1.73 -12.97
N ALA A 58 8.68 0.56 -12.35
CA ALA A 58 7.55 -0.33 -12.16
C ALA A 58 6.53 0.19 -11.13
N VAL A 59 6.96 1.04 -10.20
CA VAL A 59 6.10 1.61 -9.16
C VAL A 59 5.41 2.89 -9.61
N LEU A 60 6.09 3.74 -10.36
CA LEU A 60 5.61 5.04 -10.81
C LEU A 60 5.21 5.07 -12.29
N GLY A 61 5.62 4.06 -13.04
CA GLY A 61 5.30 3.97 -14.48
C GLY A 61 3.84 3.60 -14.70
N ASP A 62 3.22 4.27 -15.63
CA ASP A 62 1.88 4.05 -16.14
C ASP A 62 1.73 2.78 -16.99
N LYS A 63 2.73 1.87 -16.98
CA LYS A 63 2.83 0.80 -17.96
C LYS A 63 2.53 -0.57 -17.36
N THR A 64 1.50 -1.18 -17.85
CA THR A 64 1.08 -2.57 -17.58
C THR A 64 2.26 -3.55 -17.64
N ALA A 65 3.12 -3.43 -18.66
CA ALA A 65 4.29 -4.29 -18.84
C ALA A 65 5.29 -4.20 -17.66
N LEU A 66 5.48 -3.01 -17.08
CA LEU A 66 6.37 -2.82 -15.93
C LEU A 66 5.80 -3.45 -14.66
N PHE A 67 4.49 -3.36 -14.47
CA PHE A 67 3.84 -4.05 -13.35
C PHE A 67 3.94 -5.58 -13.49
N GLU A 68 3.71 -6.13 -14.67
CA GLU A 68 3.83 -7.57 -14.94
C GLU A 68 5.27 -8.06 -14.73
N ALA A 69 6.27 -7.29 -15.16
CA ALA A 69 7.69 -7.59 -14.95
C ALA A 69 8.08 -7.57 -13.46
N ALA A 70 7.61 -6.58 -12.70
CA ALA A 70 7.85 -6.50 -11.26
C ALA A 70 7.19 -7.66 -10.51
N SER A 71 5.96 -8.01 -10.89
CA SER A 71 5.23 -9.15 -10.31
C SER A 71 5.91 -10.48 -10.61
N ALA A 72 6.37 -10.68 -11.84
CA ALA A 72 7.09 -11.87 -12.27
C ALA A 72 8.40 -12.05 -11.47
N ARG A 73 9.18 -10.98 -11.31
CA ARG A 73 10.42 -11.02 -10.51
C ARG A 73 10.16 -11.36 -9.04
N GLY A 74 9.09 -10.79 -8.45
CA GLY A 74 8.69 -11.13 -7.10
C GLY A 74 8.32 -12.62 -6.97
N ALA A 75 7.58 -13.15 -7.95
CA ALA A 75 7.11 -14.53 -7.95
C ALA A 75 8.24 -15.58 -8.01
N VAL A 76 9.36 -15.26 -8.65
CA VAL A 76 10.54 -16.16 -8.76
C VAL A 76 11.73 -15.68 -7.94
N LEU A 77 11.50 -14.84 -6.94
CA LEU A 77 12.55 -14.25 -6.10
C LEU A 77 13.36 -15.34 -5.40
N SER A 78 14.67 -15.32 -5.59
CA SER A 78 15.55 -16.26 -4.87
C SER A 78 15.53 -15.95 -3.36
N HIS A 79 15.78 -16.99 -2.54
CA HIS A 79 15.88 -16.80 -1.08
C HIS A 79 16.91 -15.72 -0.70
N ALA A 80 18.07 -15.69 -1.37
CA ALA A 80 19.09 -14.67 -1.12
C ALA A 80 18.59 -13.25 -1.39
N ASN A 81 17.84 -13.04 -2.47
CA ASN A 81 17.26 -11.73 -2.80
C ASN A 81 16.07 -11.39 -1.90
N TRP A 82 15.29 -12.40 -1.48
CA TRP A 82 14.26 -12.20 -0.47
C TRP A 82 14.86 -11.72 0.85
N LEU A 83 15.97 -12.30 1.32
CA LEU A 83 16.66 -11.84 2.53
C LEU A 83 17.15 -10.40 2.39
N LYS A 84 17.65 -9.98 1.22
CA LYS A 84 18.01 -8.59 0.95
C LYS A 84 16.80 -7.65 1.04
N ALA A 85 15.69 -8.01 0.41
CA ALA A 85 14.46 -7.24 0.47
C ALA A 85 13.90 -7.15 1.91
N ASN A 86 13.94 -8.27 2.64
CA ASN A 86 13.56 -8.30 4.05
C ASN A 86 14.46 -7.40 4.92
N TYR A 87 15.76 -7.37 4.66
CA TYR A 87 16.68 -6.47 5.36
C TYR A 87 16.35 -4.99 5.12
N GLN A 88 15.94 -4.64 3.90
CA GLN A 88 15.47 -3.28 3.61
C GLN A 88 14.17 -2.97 4.36
N ARG A 89 13.25 -3.94 4.46
CA ARG A 89 12.04 -3.81 5.30
C ARG A 89 12.39 -3.52 6.77
N GLU A 90 13.40 -4.17 7.33
CA GLU A 90 13.84 -3.90 8.71
C GLU A 90 14.34 -2.46 8.88
N LYS A 91 15.02 -1.89 7.88
CA LYS A 91 15.40 -0.46 7.89
C LYS A 91 14.17 0.46 7.87
N LEU A 92 13.14 0.14 7.09
CA LEU A 92 11.89 0.89 7.09
C LEU A 92 11.21 0.85 8.46
N LYS A 93 11.22 -0.31 9.14
CA LYS A 93 10.69 -0.44 10.51
C LYS A 93 11.44 0.44 11.51
N ILE A 94 12.75 0.60 11.37
CA ILE A 94 13.55 1.50 12.22
C ILE A 94 13.12 2.95 11.99
N ALA A 95 13.03 3.39 10.72
CA ALA A 95 12.59 4.76 10.40
C ALA A 95 11.17 5.06 10.89
N TRP A 96 10.26 4.10 10.82
CA TRP A 96 8.93 4.23 11.41
C TRP A 96 8.97 4.34 12.94
N LYS A 97 9.81 3.53 13.60
CA LYS A 97 9.99 3.60 15.04
C LYS A 97 10.47 4.99 15.47
N GLU A 98 11.49 5.54 14.81
CA GLU A 98 12.00 6.89 15.05
C GLU A 98 10.90 7.95 14.86
N PHE A 99 10.10 7.84 13.81
CA PHE A 99 8.98 8.75 13.57
C PHE A 99 7.95 8.71 14.73
N PHE A 100 7.60 7.53 15.21
CA PHE A 100 6.62 7.36 16.30
C PHE A 100 7.21 7.58 17.72
N GLU A 101 8.48 7.93 17.85
CA GLU A 101 9.04 8.49 19.09
C GLU A 101 8.59 9.95 19.31
N GLU A 102 8.32 10.68 18.23
CA GLU A 102 7.85 12.08 18.27
C GLU A 102 6.33 12.20 18.09
N TRP A 103 5.72 11.33 17.29
CA TRP A 103 4.30 11.40 16.89
C TRP A 103 3.52 10.21 17.41
N ASP A 104 2.31 10.44 17.91
CA ASP A 104 1.43 9.36 18.38
C ASP A 104 0.69 8.67 17.24
N ILE A 105 0.20 9.45 16.28
CA ILE A 105 -0.63 9.00 15.16
C ILE A 105 -0.18 9.67 13.86
N LEU A 106 -0.10 8.88 12.81
CA LEU A 106 -0.07 9.35 11.42
C LEU A 106 -1.46 9.17 10.82
N LEU A 107 -2.00 10.23 10.23
CA LEU A 107 -3.21 10.16 9.40
C LEU A 107 -2.82 10.12 7.92
N CYS A 108 -3.35 9.17 7.18
CA CYS A 108 -3.14 9.07 5.75
C CYS A 108 -4.36 8.43 5.07
N PRO A 109 -4.52 8.58 3.75
CA PRO A 109 -5.56 7.88 3.01
C PRO A 109 -5.41 6.37 3.16
N GLN A 110 -6.51 5.63 3.10
CA GLN A 110 -6.48 4.18 2.92
C GLN A 110 -6.41 3.83 1.41
N MET A 111 -7.18 4.56 0.60
CA MET A 111 -7.18 4.51 -0.87
C MET A 111 -7.09 5.92 -1.42
N ALA A 112 -6.58 6.08 -2.64
CA ALA A 112 -6.46 7.39 -3.27
C ALA A 112 -7.78 7.92 -3.85
N VAL A 113 -8.77 7.05 -4.04
CA VAL A 113 -10.09 7.36 -4.60
C VAL A 113 -11.20 6.71 -3.78
N THR A 114 -12.43 7.22 -3.92
CA THR A 114 -13.67 6.60 -3.41
C THR A 114 -14.01 5.33 -4.19
N ALA A 115 -15.12 4.68 -3.87
CA ALA A 115 -15.65 3.57 -4.66
C ALA A 115 -15.80 3.98 -6.14
N PHE A 116 -15.52 3.08 -7.04
CA PHE A 116 -15.52 3.26 -8.49
C PHE A 116 -16.28 2.13 -9.16
N GLU A 117 -16.62 2.29 -10.45
CA GLU A 117 -17.36 1.30 -11.23
C GLU A 117 -16.56 0.01 -11.43
N HIS A 118 -17.27 -1.11 -11.59
CA HIS A 118 -16.64 -2.39 -11.87
C HIS A 118 -15.93 -2.37 -13.23
N ASP A 119 -14.65 -2.70 -13.23
CA ASP A 119 -13.84 -2.86 -14.42
C ASP A 119 -13.58 -4.36 -14.67
N GLN A 120 -14.09 -4.88 -15.79
CA GLN A 120 -13.99 -6.30 -16.19
C GLN A 120 -12.75 -6.58 -17.05
N ARG A 121 -11.94 -5.57 -17.37
CA ARG A 121 -10.67 -5.76 -18.10
C ARG A 121 -9.72 -6.65 -17.30
N LYS A 122 -8.69 -7.17 -17.96
CA LYS A 122 -7.60 -7.88 -17.31
C LYS A 122 -7.01 -7.00 -16.19
N PHE A 123 -6.66 -7.58 -15.06
CA PHE A 123 -6.21 -6.84 -13.87
C PHE A 123 -5.07 -5.83 -14.17
N SER A 124 -4.10 -6.25 -14.96
CA SER A 124 -2.96 -5.43 -15.37
C SER A 124 -3.31 -4.26 -16.32
N GLU A 125 -4.50 -4.29 -16.93
CA GLU A 125 -4.98 -3.26 -17.86
C GLU A 125 -5.89 -2.22 -17.19
N ARG A 126 -6.25 -2.45 -15.92
CA ARG A 126 -7.16 -1.57 -15.18
C ARG A 126 -6.43 -0.31 -14.71
N THR A 127 -7.11 0.80 -14.84
CA THR A 127 -6.62 2.11 -14.43
C THR A 127 -7.68 2.88 -13.64
N LEU A 128 -7.25 3.84 -12.84
CA LEU A 128 -8.13 4.75 -12.11
C LEU A 128 -7.64 6.19 -12.26
N MET A 129 -8.57 7.13 -12.25
CA MET A 129 -8.26 8.56 -12.26
C MET A 129 -7.96 9.04 -10.85
N VAL A 130 -6.74 9.50 -10.61
CA VAL A 130 -6.30 10.08 -9.34
C VAL A 130 -5.76 11.49 -9.63
N ASN A 131 -6.37 12.52 -9.05
CA ASN A 131 -5.97 13.91 -9.27
C ASN A 131 -5.87 14.31 -10.77
N ASN A 132 -6.84 13.87 -11.57
CA ASN A 132 -6.89 14.08 -13.04
C ASN A 132 -5.74 13.39 -13.82
N GLN A 133 -5.10 12.42 -13.22
CA GLN A 133 -4.09 11.57 -13.88
C GLN A 133 -4.53 10.11 -13.86
N GLU A 134 -4.42 9.44 -14.98
CA GLU A 134 -4.67 8.01 -15.07
C GLU A 134 -3.52 7.25 -14.44
N GLN A 135 -3.84 6.40 -13.46
CA GLN A 135 -2.87 5.60 -12.73
C GLN A 135 -3.23 4.11 -12.79
N PRO A 136 -2.24 3.21 -12.79
CA PRO A 136 -2.49 1.78 -12.69
C PRO A 136 -3.32 1.43 -11.46
N TYR A 137 -4.29 0.54 -11.66
CA TYR A 137 -5.20 0.07 -10.60
C TYR A 137 -4.45 -0.44 -9.37
N PHE A 138 -3.35 -1.16 -9.57
CA PHE A 138 -2.57 -1.73 -8.48
C PHE A 138 -1.92 -0.68 -7.57
N GLN A 139 -1.71 0.55 -8.03
CA GLN A 139 -1.16 1.61 -7.18
C GLN A 139 -2.10 2.03 -6.04
N GLN A 140 -3.37 1.64 -6.08
CA GLN A 140 -4.30 1.92 -4.98
C GLN A 140 -3.88 1.26 -3.66
N ILE A 141 -3.04 0.24 -3.69
CA ILE A 141 -2.49 -0.38 -2.47
C ILE A 141 -1.29 0.37 -1.87
N PHE A 142 -0.88 1.51 -2.45
CA PHE A 142 0.29 2.27 -1.99
C PHE A 142 0.24 2.57 -0.48
N TRP A 143 -0.81 3.24 -0.04
CA TRP A 143 -0.94 3.68 1.35
C TRP A 143 -1.04 2.52 2.34
N SER A 144 -1.86 1.53 2.06
CA SER A 144 -1.95 0.34 2.89
C SER A 144 -0.65 -0.48 2.85
N GLY A 145 -0.02 -0.57 1.69
CA GLY A 145 1.19 -1.35 1.46
C GLY A 145 2.39 -0.87 2.28
N ILE A 146 2.68 0.42 2.29
CA ILE A 146 3.81 0.95 3.07
C ILE A 146 3.64 0.77 4.58
N ILE A 147 2.40 0.73 5.06
CA ILE A 147 2.07 0.48 6.46
C ILE A 147 2.20 -1.01 6.80
N VAL A 148 1.55 -1.88 6.02
CA VAL A 148 1.58 -3.34 6.21
C VAL A 148 2.99 -3.90 6.06
N ASN A 149 3.79 -3.37 5.13
CA ASN A 149 5.18 -3.79 4.94
C ASN A 149 6.03 -3.68 6.21
N SER A 150 5.73 -2.72 7.07
CA SER A 150 6.44 -2.48 8.32
C SER A 150 5.72 -3.04 9.56
N TYR A 151 4.63 -3.82 9.36
CA TYR A 151 3.83 -4.43 10.44
C TYR A 151 3.25 -3.42 11.43
N LEU A 152 2.87 -2.24 10.93
CA LEU A 152 2.28 -1.22 11.75
C LEU A 152 0.77 -1.44 11.91
N PRO A 153 0.22 -1.21 13.10
CA PRO A 153 -1.22 -1.22 13.29
C PRO A 153 -1.86 0.01 12.66
N SER A 154 -3.04 -0.18 12.07
CA SER A 154 -3.84 0.93 11.60
C SER A 154 -5.33 0.67 11.80
N THR A 155 -6.09 1.72 12.07
CA THR A 155 -7.55 1.71 12.15
C THR A 155 -8.11 2.68 11.13
N VAL A 156 -9.02 2.21 10.28
CA VAL A 156 -9.73 3.07 9.33
C VAL A 156 -11.03 3.55 9.97
N PHE A 157 -11.26 4.85 9.94
CA PHE A 157 -12.49 5.46 10.43
C PHE A 157 -13.13 6.34 9.36
N PRO A 158 -14.48 6.45 9.34
CA PRO A 158 -15.19 7.27 8.36
C PRO A 158 -15.01 8.76 8.67
N THR A 159 -14.91 9.57 7.61
CA THR A 159 -14.80 11.04 7.70
C THR A 159 -15.99 11.76 7.08
N GLY A 160 -17.04 11.02 6.73
CA GLY A 160 -18.22 11.52 6.04
C GLY A 160 -18.19 11.16 4.55
N PRO A 161 -19.25 11.51 3.81
CA PRO A 161 -19.34 11.24 2.39
C PRO A 161 -18.54 12.24 1.54
N SER A 162 -18.15 11.80 0.34
CA SER A 162 -17.67 12.69 -0.73
C SER A 162 -18.78 13.61 -1.25
N SER A 163 -18.43 14.54 -2.15
CA SER A 163 -19.41 15.36 -2.88
C SER A 163 -20.48 14.54 -3.62
N ASP A 164 -20.11 13.32 -4.04
CA ASP A 164 -20.98 12.40 -4.78
C ASP A 164 -21.75 11.43 -3.86
N GLY A 165 -21.66 11.63 -2.53
CA GLY A 165 -22.34 10.82 -1.53
C GLY A 165 -21.68 9.48 -1.22
N LEU A 166 -20.48 9.19 -1.75
CA LEU A 166 -19.74 7.94 -1.49
C LEU A 166 -18.95 8.02 -0.17
N PRO A 167 -18.87 6.93 0.60
CA PRO A 167 -18.15 6.92 1.86
C PRO A 167 -16.65 7.20 1.66
N ILE A 168 -16.06 7.98 2.59
CA ILE A 168 -14.62 8.21 2.67
C ILE A 168 -14.12 7.72 4.03
N GLY A 169 -13.00 7.01 4.01
CA GLY A 169 -12.27 6.59 5.20
C GLY A 169 -10.84 7.10 5.20
N VAL A 170 -10.33 7.40 6.40
CA VAL A 170 -8.94 7.74 6.66
C VAL A 170 -8.36 6.72 7.62
N GLN A 171 -7.12 6.32 7.41
CA GLN A 171 -6.44 5.44 8.36
C GLN A 171 -5.61 6.23 9.37
N ALA A 172 -5.78 5.86 10.63
CA ALA A 172 -4.92 6.24 11.73
C ALA A 172 -3.88 5.13 11.95
N VAL A 173 -2.62 5.46 11.88
CA VAL A 173 -1.48 4.55 12.02
C VAL A 173 -0.69 4.90 13.25
N SER A 174 -0.17 3.91 13.99
CA SER A 174 0.72 4.13 15.13
C SER A 174 1.93 3.20 15.11
N GLY A 175 2.83 3.35 16.07
CA GLY A 175 4.00 2.50 16.22
C GLY A 175 3.65 1.02 16.42
N ALA A 176 4.61 0.15 16.15
CA ALA A 176 4.43 -1.30 16.26
C ALA A 176 3.85 -1.72 17.62
N PHE A 177 2.88 -2.65 17.62
CA PHE A 177 2.17 -3.16 18.81
C PHE A 177 1.34 -2.11 19.57
N GLN A 178 1.04 -0.96 18.98
CA GLN A 178 0.19 0.07 19.58
C GLN A 178 -1.22 0.10 19.00
N ASP A 179 -1.80 -1.07 18.76
CA ASP A 179 -3.13 -1.23 18.13
C ASP A 179 -4.22 -0.46 18.90
N TYR A 180 -4.22 -0.53 20.22
CA TYR A 180 -5.17 0.21 21.06
C TYR A 180 -5.10 1.72 20.89
N LYS A 181 -3.92 2.27 20.53
CA LYS A 181 -3.78 3.71 20.29
C LYS A 181 -4.55 4.13 19.03
N THR A 182 -4.47 3.35 17.95
CA THR A 182 -5.22 3.64 16.72
C THR A 182 -6.72 3.49 16.91
N ILE A 183 -7.16 2.47 17.66
CA ILE A 183 -8.57 2.22 17.98
C ILE A 183 -9.13 3.34 18.83
N GLU A 184 -8.43 3.73 19.90
CA GLU A 184 -8.86 4.79 20.82
C GLU A 184 -8.89 6.16 20.11
N PHE A 185 -7.88 6.46 19.28
CA PHE A 185 -7.88 7.67 18.47
C PHE A 185 -9.11 7.72 17.55
N SER A 186 -9.41 6.62 16.86
CA SER A 186 -10.57 6.53 15.97
C SER A 186 -11.90 6.68 16.72
N ARG A 187 -11.99 6.13 17.95
CA ARG A 187 -13.15 6.31 18.82
C ARG A 187 -13.35 7.78 19.21
N LEU A 188 -12.29 8.46 19.62
CA LEU A 188 -12.35 9.88 19.98
C LEU A 188 -12.75 10.76 18.80
N ILE A 189 -12.20 10.48 17.61
CA ILE A 189 -12.61 11.21 16.39
C ILE A 189 -14.08 10.94 16.05
N ALA A 190 -14.56 9.71 16.20
CA ALA A 190 -15.96 9.37 15.95
C ALA A 190 -16.93 10.13 16.89
N GLU A 191 -16.55 10.41 18.12
CA GLU A 191 -17.34 11.24 19.04
C GLU A 191 -17.44 12.69 18.57
N GLU A 192 -16.41 13.21 17.89
CA GLU A 192 -16.38 14.59 17.39
C GLU A 192 -17.07 14.78 16.03
N ILE A 193 -16.91 13.83 15.10
CA ILE A 193 -17.37 13.99 13.71
C ILE A 193 -18.54 13.08 13.31
N GLY A 194 -19.01 12.18 14.19
CA GLY A 194 -20.22 11.39 14.02
C GLY A 194 -20.04 9.92 13.64
N GLY A 195 -18.83 9.40 13.50
CA GLY A 195 -18.56 7.96 13.36
C GLY A 195 -19.25 7.26 12.17
N TYR A 196 -19.54 5.97 12.33
CA TYR A 196 -20.19 5.16 11.30
C TYR A 196 -21.67 5.48 11.14
N ILE A 197 -22.10 5.64 9.89
CA ILE A 197 -23.50 5.76 9.49
C ILE A 197 -23.84 4.60 8.57
N ALA A 198 -24.90 3.83 8.89
CA ALA A 198 -25.34 2.73 8.05
C ALA A 198 -25.80 3.26 6.66
N PRO A 199 -25.49 2.52 5.57
CA PRO A 199 -25.96 2.88 4.25
C PRO A 199 -27.52 2.93 4.22
N PRO A 200 -28.11 3.85 3.45
CA PRO A 200 -29.55 3.86 3.24
C PRO A 200 -30.04 2.49 2.75
N ASN A 201 -31.17 2.01 3.26
CA ASN A 201 -31.80 0.71 2.95
C ASN A 201 -31.09 -0.56 3.49
N TYR A 202 -30.10 -0.42 4.38
CA TYR A 202 -29.43 -1.54 5.06
C TYR A 202 -29.55 -1.44 6.59
N VAL A 203 -30.66 -0.88 7.07
CA VAL A 203 -30.99 -0.73 8.50
C VAL A 203 -32.04 -1.76 8.87
#